data_f913a79d5fe1dd13a46bfbaa96d97ec4
#
_entry.id   f913a79d5fe1dd13a46bfbaa96d97ec4
#
_cell.length_a   1.000
_cell.length_b   1.000
_cell.length_c   1.000
_cell.angle_alpha   90.00
_cell.angle_beta   90.00
_cell.angle_gamma   90.00
#
_symmetry.space_group_name_H-M   'P 1'
#
loop_
_entity.id
_entity.type
_entity.pdbx_description
1 polymer ?
#
loop_
_entity_poly.entity_id
_entity_poly.type
_entity_poly.pdbx_seq_one_letter_code
_entity_poly.pdbx_strand_id
1 'polypeptide(L)'
;MPRDAVIAPARRASRAGGKAPVRDADRTRAAILAAATEEFAAHGLSGARVDRIASRAKSNKRMLYYYFGGKEALYLAVLEQAYERIRTAERDLDLEHLPPEQGMRELVAFTWRYFIAHPEFLSLLNTENLHRARYLKRSTKVRALHSPMVGMLGDLLARGARDGVFRAGVDPVQLYVSIAALGYFYVSNAHTLSTIFGRDLTAPAAQAKRLAHVTALVLDALRPPAATPARRGAGIINRSVSTGRATRAPRRPGKPAP
;
A
#
# COMPACT_ATOMS: atom_id res chain seq x y z
N MET A 1 -8.96 -87.81 -26.89
CA MET A 1 -9.87 -86.78 -26.40
C MET A 1 -9.04 -85.75 -25.66
N PRO A 2 -8.60 -84.60 -26.32
CA PRO A 2 -7.95 -83.51 -25.63
C PRO A 2 -9.02 -82.53 -25.08
N ARG A 3 -8.72 -81.98 -23.92
CA ARG A 3 -9.56 -81.04 -23.17
C ARG A 3 -9.25 -79.63 -23.70
N ASP A 4 -10.32 -78.89 -24.05
CA ASP A 4 -10.33 -77.51 -24.45
C ASP A 4 -9.91 -76.59 -23.30
N ALA A 5 -8.87 -75.80 -23.50
CA ALA A 5 -8.48 -74.70 -22.60
C ALA A 5 -9.19 -73.44 -23.04
N VAL A 6 -10.13 -72.97 -22.22
CA VAL A 6 -10.81 -71.70 -22.40
C VAL A 6 -9.87 -70.55 -21.99
N ILE A 7 -9.46 -69.75 -22.97
CA ILE A 7 -8.65 -68.54 -22.76
C ILE A 7 -9.60 -67.40 -22.32
N ALA A 8 -9.43 -66.93 -21.08
CA ALA A 8 -10.13 -65.75 -20.57
C ALA A 8 -9.57 -64.45 -21.19
N PRO A 9 -10.40 -63.44 -21.57
CA PRO A 9 -9.91 -62.20 -22.15
C PRO A 9 -9.27 -61.31 -21.08
N ALA A 10 -8.07 -60.78 -21.42
CA ALA A 10 -7.33 -59.84 -20.61
C ALA A 10 -8.15 -58.55 -20.38
N ARG A 11 -8.40 -58.21 -19.12
CA ARG A 11 -8.95 -56.91 -18.70
C ARG A 11 -8.00 -55.79 -19.12
N ARG A 12 -8.40 -54.97 -20.10
CA ARG A 12 -7.79 -53.67 -20.40
C ARG A 12 -7.92 -52.78 -19.18
N ALA A 13 -6.82 -52.48 -18.50
CA ALA A 13 -6.77 -51.44 -17.52
C ALA A 13 -7.10 -50.10 -18.16
N SER A 14 -8.22 -49.52 -17.77
CA SER A 14 -8.62 -48.14 -18.10
C SER A 14 -7.58 -47.18 -17.57
N ARG A 15 -6.80 -46.59 -18.45
CA ARG A 15 -5.94 -45.43 -18.14
C ARG A 15 -6.86 -44.29 -17.75
N ALA A 16 -6.96 -44.01 -16.45
CA ALA A 16 -7.49 -42.76 -15.95
C ALA A 16 -6.66 -41.63 -16.48
N GLY A 17 -7.17 -40.96 -17.53
CA GLY A 17 -6.51 -39.88 -18.23
C GLY A 17 -6.73 -38.53 -17.59
N GLY A 18 -5.72 -37.71 -17.57
CA GLY A 18 -5.91 -36.39 -18.11
C GLY A 18 -5.91 -35.17 -17.18
N LYS A 19 -5.43 -35.23 -15.89
CA LYS A 19 -5.22 -33.99 -15.09
C LYS A 19 -3.77 -33.75 -14.62
N ALA A 20 -2.86 -34.67 -14.84
CA ALA A 20 -1.47 -34.57 -14.37
C ALA A 20 -0.60 -33.54 -15.11
N PRO A 21 -0.66 -33.36 -16.44
CA PRO A 21 0.28 -32.46 -17.16
C PRO A 21 0.04 -30.97 -16.84
N VAL A 22 -1.22 -30.52 -16.70
CA VAL A 22 -1.54 -29.12 -16.42
C VAL A 22 -1.09 -28.72 -15.00
N ARG A 23 -1.33 -29.59 -14.00
CA ARG A 23 -0.87 -29.36 -12.62
C ARG A 23 0.64 -29.23 -12.51
N ASP A 24 1.40 -30.00 -13.28
CA ASP A 24 2.87 -29.96 -13.32
C ASP A 24 3.37 -28.66 -13.98
N ALA A 25 2.72 -28.18 -15.03
CA ALA A 25 3.06 -26.95 -15.69
C ALA A 25 2.85 -25.73 -14.76
N ASP A 26 1.70 -25.68 -14.09
CA ASP A 26 1.38 -24.59 -13.15
C ASP A 26 2.33 -24.61 -11.95
N ARG A 27 2.66 -25.79 -11.43
CA ARG A 27 3.63 -25.94 -10.33
C ARG A 27 5.01 -25.49 -10.74
N THR A 28 5.47 -25.84 -11.94
CA THR A 28 6.77 -25.41 -12.46
C THR A 28 6.81 -23.89 -12.67
N ARG A 29 5.77 -23.32 -13.25
CA ARG A 29 5.65 -21.88 -13.44
C ARG A 29 5.68 -21.13 -12.10
N ALA A 30 4.95 -21.61 -11.11
CA ALA A 30 4.94 -21.03 -9.77
C ALA A 30 6.29 -21.13 -9.07
N ALA A 31 7.00 -22.27 -9.19
CA ALA A 31 8.35 -22.46 -8.63
C ALA A 31 9.37 -21.51 -9.27
N ILE A 32 9.32 -21.32 -10.60
CA ILE A 32 10.18 -20.35 -11.28
C ILE A 32 9.89 -18.92 -10.78
N LEU A 33 8.63 -18.56 -10.62
CA LEU A 33 8.23 -17.22 -10.17
C LEU A 33 8.67 -16.94 -8.72
N ALA A 34 8.55 -17.93 -7.83
CA ALA A 34 9.04 -17.83 -6.45
C ALA A 34 10.56 -17.67 -6.40
N ALA A 35 11.31 -18.52 -7.11
CA ALA A 35 12.76 -18.42 -7.19
C ALA A 35 13.23 -17.10 -7.81
N ALA A 36 12.49 -16.58 -8.79
CA ALA A 36 12.76 -15.28 -9.41
C ALA A 36 12.52 -14.12 -8.44
N THR A 37 11.47 -14.19 -7.61
CA THR A 37 11.19 -13.19 -6.59
C THR A 37 12.38 -13.04 -5.63
N GLU A 38 12.89 -14.15 -5.10
CA GLU A 38 14.05 -14.15 -4.21
C GLU A 38 15.32 -13.62 -4.92
N GLU A 39 15.57 -14.05 -6.14
CA GLU A 39 16.76 -13.66 -6.90
C GLU A 39 16.74 -12.16 -7.26
N PHE A 40 15.59 -11.65 -7.70
CA PHE A 40 15.44 -10.22 -8.02
C PHE A 40 15.44 -9.33 -6.77
N ALA A 41 14.87 -9.79 -5.67
CA ALA A 41 14.90 -9.05 -4.42
C ALA A 41 16.32 -8.92 -3.87
N ALA A 42 17.15 -9.97 -4.01
CA ALA A 42 18.50 -10.00 -3.49
C ALA A 42 19.53 -9.26 -4.39
N HIS A 43 19.34 -9.29 -5.71
CA HIS A 43 20.36 -8.85 -6.67
C HIS A 43 19.89 -7.75 -7.63
N GLY A 44 18.65 -7.31 -7.52
CA GLY A 44 18.03 -6.42 -8.49
C GLY A 44 17.90 -7.06 -9.88
N LEU A 45 17.31 -6.33 -10.81
CA LEU A 45 17.15 -6.84 -12.17
C LEU A 45 18.51 -7.08 -12.86
N SER A 46 19.46 -6.16 -12.75
CA SER A 46 20.76 -6.26 -13.44
C SER A 46 21.62 -7.40 -12.90
N GLY A 47 21.69 -7.56 -11.57
CA GLY A 47 22.52 -8.57 -10.92
C GLY A 47 21.93 -9.98 -10.89
N ALA A 48 20.62 -10.13 -11.09
CA ALA A 48 19.96 -11.43 -11.10
C ALA A 48 20.39 -12.30 -12.28
N ARG A 49 20.53 -13.61 -12.04
CA ARG A 49 20.98 -14.59 -13.03
C ARG A 49 19.92 -15.65 -13.28
N VAL A 50 19.56 -15.82 -14.55
CA VAL A 50 18.59 -16.85 -15.01
C VAL A 50 19.01 -18.25 -14.59
N ASP A 51 20.31 -18.52 -14.55
CA ASP A 51 20.85 -19.82 -14.12
C ASP A 51 20.54 -20.11 -12.67
N ARG A 52 20.69 -19.12 -11.78
CA ARG A 52 20.37 -19.27 -10.37
C ARG A 52 18.89 -19.47 -10.14
N ILE A 53 18.05 -18.73 -10.89
CA ILE A 53 16.58 -18.88 -10.84
C ILE A 53 16.19 -20.30 -11.25
N ALA A 54 16.69 -20.78 -12.40
CA ALA A 54 16.37 -22.12 -12.89
C ALA A 54 16.80 -23.22 -11.92
N SER A 55 18.03 -23.14 -11.39
CA SER A 55 18.56 -24.09 -10.41
C SER A 55 17.71 -24.12 -9.14
N ARG A 56 17.39 -22.95 -8.56
CA ARG A 56 16.56 -22.82 -7.35
C ARG A 56 15.14 -23.35 -7.57
N ALA A 57 14.57 -23.11 -8.74
CA ALA A 57 13.26 -23.62 -9.13
C ALA A 57 13.24 -25.12 -9.44
N LYS A 58 14.38 -25.81 -9.34
CA LYS A 58 14.55 -27.21 -9.80
C LYS A 58 14.01 -27.42 -11.22
N SER A 59 14.29 -26.45 -12.09
CA SER A 59 13.86 -26.40 -13.48
C SER A 59 15.06 -26.11 -14.38
N ASN A 60 14.84 -25.96 -15.66
CA ASN A 60 15.90 -25.58 -16.60
C ASN A 60 15.58 -24.21 -17.25
N LYS A 61 16.62 -23.58 -17.81
CA LYS A 61 16.47 -22.26 -18.49
C LYS A 61 15.43 -22.28 -19.60
N ARG A 62 15.32 -23.39 -20.35
CA ARG A 62 14.36 -23.51 -21.45
C ARG A 62 12.93 -23.33 -20.95
N MET A 63 12.58 -23.91 -19.80
CA MET A 63 11.26 -23.76 -19.18
C MET A 63 10.99 -22.33 -18.74
N LEU A 64 12.01 -21.63 -18.20
CA LEU A 64 11.87 -20.22 -17.85
C LEU A 64 11.56 -19.36 -19.09
N TYR A 65 12.29 -19.54 -20.19
CA TYR A 65 12.01 -18.83 -21.44
C TYR A 65 10.67 -19.22 -22.04
N TYR A 66 10.29 -20.47 -21.92
CA TYR A 66 8.99 -20.98 -22.41
C TYR A 66 7.81 -20.30 -21.69
N TYR A 67 7.87 -20.18 -20.34
CA TYR A 67 6.77 -19.61 -19.58
C TYR A 67 6.73 -18.09 -19.57
N PHE A 68 7.87 -17.44 -19.62
CA PHE A 68 7.97 -16.00 -19.40
C PHE A 68 8.61 -15.23 -20.57
N GLY A 69 9.15 -15.89 -21.56
CA GLY A 69 9.78 -15.25 -22.71
C GLY A 69 11.16 -14.67 -22.47
N GLY A 70 11.51 -14.30 -21.22
CA GLY A 70 12.81 -13.75 -20.89
C GLY A 70 12.90 -13.14 -19.51
N LYS A 71 14.10 -12.66 -19.15
CA LYS A 71 14.40 -12.13 -17.82
C LYS A 71 13.57 -10.89 -17.45
N GLU A 72 13.40 -9.97 -18.41
CA GLU A 72 12.60 -8.75 -18.16
C GLU A 72 11.10 -9.05 -18.03
N ALA A 73 10.57 -9.96 -18.84
CA ALA A 73 9.17 -10.38 -18.74
C ALA A 73 8.91 -11.17 -17.45
N LEU A 74 9.88 -12.00 -17.01
CA LEU A 74 9.82 -12.67 -15.72
C LEU A 74 9.85 -11.64 -14.57
N TYR A 75 10.70 -10.61 -14.66
CA TYR A 75 10.73 -9.53 -13.67
C TYR A 75 9.40 -8.79 -13.59
N LEU A 76 8.79 -8.48 -14.72
CA LEU A 76 7.45 -7.88 -14.75
C LEU A 76 6.40 -8.79 -14.10
N ALA A 77 6.43 -10.10 -14.37
CA ALA A 77 5.53 -11.06 -13.74
C ALA A 77 5.73 -11.15 -12.22
N VAL A 78 6.98 -11.02 -11.73
CA VAL A 78 7.28 -10.93 -10.29
C VAL A 78 6.69 -9.66 -9.68
N LEU A 79 6.86 -8.51 -10.33
CA LEU A 79 6.25 -7.25 -9.88
C LEU A 79 4.73 -7.36 -9.81
N GLU A 80 4.10 -7.85 -10.86
CA GLU A 80 2.64 -8.03 -10.93
C GLU A 80 2.14 -8.95 -9.81
N GLN A 81 2.83 -10.06 -9.54
CA GLN A 81 2.47 -10.96 -8.45
C GLN A 81 2.65 -10.30 -7.08
N ALA A 82 3.72 -9.54 -6.88
CA ALA A 82 3.97 -8.83 -5.62
C ALA A 82 2.86 -7.80 -5.31
N TYR A 83 2.45 -7.02 -6.32
CA TYR A 83 1.33 -6.10 -6.18
C TYR A 83 -0.02 -6.81 -6.00
N GLU A 84 -0.26 -7.93 -6.68
CA GLU A 84 -1.48 -8.72 -6.51
C GLU A 84 -1.61 -9.27 -5.09
N ARG A 85 -0.50 -9.76 -4.51
CA ARG A 85 -0.49 -10.30 -3.14
C ARG A 85 -0.86 -9.24 -2.11
N ILE A 86 -0.25 -8.05 -2.14
CA ILE A 86 -0.60 -7.00 -1.18
C ILE A 86 -2.04 -6.52 -1.38
N ARG A 87 -2.51 -6.33 -2.63
CA ARG A 87 -3.89 -5.91 -2.91
C ARG A 87 -4.93 -6.95 -2.50
N THR A 88 -4.62 -8.24 -2.62
CA THR A 88 -5.49 -9.30 -2.12
C THR A 88 -5.55 -9.28 -0.60
N ALA A 89 -4.41 -9.22 0.08
CA ALA A 89 -4.36 -9.16 1.52
C ALA A 89 -5.04 -7.90 2.11
N GLU A 90 -5.02 -6.77 1.41
CA GLU A 90 -5.76 -5.57 1.82
C GLU A 90 -7.28 -5.74 1.73
N ARG A 91 -7.77 -6.45 0.72
CA ARG A 91 -9.22 -6.74 0.60
C ARG A 91 -9.74 -7.62 1.74
N ASP A 92 -8.87 -8.47 2.28
CA ASP A 92 -9.22 -9.38 3.37
C ASP A 92 -9.33 -8.64 4.73
N LEU A 93 -9.05 -7.32 4.79
CA LEU A 93 -9.14 -6.53 6.03
C LEU A 93 -10.57 -6.20 6.47
N ASP A 94 -11.57 -6.46 5.64
CA ASP A 94 -12.98 -6.20 5.93
C ASP A 94 -13.27 -4.80 6.51
N LEU A 95 -12.64 -3.79 5.92
CA LEU A 95 -12.73 -2.41 6.41
C LEU A 95 -14.16 -1.84 6.34
N GLU A 96 -15.04 -2.45 5.54
CA GLU A 96 -16.44 -2.02 5.38
C GLU A 96 -17.25 -2.19 6.66
N HIS A 97 -17.01 -3.24 7.43
CA HIS A 97 -17.78 -3.57 8.63
C HIS A 97 -17.18 -3.03 9.93
N LEU A 98 -15.93 -2.55 9.87
CA LEU A 98 -15.28 -1.96 11.04
C LEU A 98 -15.74 -0.51 11.28
N PRO A 99 -15.86 -0.07 12.55
CA PRO A 99 -15.95 1.36 12.88
C PRO A 99 -14.84 2.15 12.22
N PRO A 100 -15.06 3.37 11.71
CA PRO A 100 -14.08 4.08 10.88
C PRO A 100 -12.71 4.25 11.51
N GLU A 101 -12.62 4.59 12.79
CA GLU A 101 -11.33 4.72 13.49
C GLU A 101 -10.62 3.37 13.62
N GLN A 102 -11.35 2.30 13.91
CA GLN A 102 -10.79 0.96 14.00
C GLN A 102 -10.32 0.47 12.64
N GLY A 103 -11.10 0.70 11.57
CA GLY A 103 -10.71 0.38 10.21
C GLY A 103 -9.41 1.10 9.78
N MET A 104 -9.26 2.38 10.14
CA MET A 104 -8.04 3.13 9.87
C MET A 104 -6.85 2.58 10.65
N ARG A 105 -7.03 2.23 11.93
CA ARG A 105 -5.98 1.58 12.74
C ARG A 105 -5.53 0.27 12.12
N GLU A 106 -6.48 -0.55 11.68
CA GLU A 106 -6.18 -1.85 11.07
C GLU A 106 -5.45 -1.68 9.73
N LEU A 107 -5.83 -0.73 8.89
CA LEU A 107 -5.13 -0.44 7.63
C LEU A 107 -3.66 -0.02 7.87
N VAL A 108 -3.42 0.88 8.84
CA VAL A 108 -2.06 1.30 9.21
C VAL A 108 -1.25 0.12 9.74
N ALA A 109 -1.84 -0.67 10.64
CA ALA A 109 -1.20 -1.83 11.24
C ALA A 109 -0.91 -2.93 10.20
N PHE A 110 -1.83 -3.17 9.28
CA PHE A 110 -1.64 -4.10 8.16
C PHE A 110 -0.48 -3.65 7.27
N THR A 111 -0.48 -2.41 6.80
CA THR A 111 0.60 -1.88 5.93
C THR A 111 1.96 -2.04 6.60
N TRP A 112 2.05 -1.71 7.89
CA TRP A 112 3.25 -1.88 8.69
C TRP A 112 3.71 -3.34 8.76
N ARG A 113 2.81 -4.25 9.18
CA ARG A 113 3.11 -5.69 9.30
C ARG A 113 3.49 -6.30 7.95
N TYR A 114 2.81 -5.89 6.88
CA TYR A 114 3.10 -6.37 5.54
C TYR A 114 4.52 -6.02 5.10
N PHE A 115 4.96 -4.79 5.31
CA PHE A 115 6.32 -4.37 4.93
C PHE A 115 7.41 -5.11 5.73
N ILE A 116 7.18 -5.41 6.99
CA ILE A 116 8.10 -6.21 7.81
C ILE A 116 8.14 -7.66 7.36
N ALA A 117 6.98 -8.24 7.05
CA ALA A 117 6.87 -9.64 6.66
C ALA A 117 7.34 -9.90 5.21
N HIS A 118 7.38 -8.86 4.36
CA HIS A 118 7.67 -8.95 2.93
C HIS A 118 8.80 -8.00 2.49
N PRO A 119 10.04 -8.17 3.00
CA PRO A 119 11.17 -7.33 2.62
C PRO A 119 11.50 -7.42 1.13
N GLU A 120 11.18 -8.56 0.49
CA GLU A 120 11.31 -8.74 -0.95
C GLU A 120 10.44 -7.74 -1.74
N PHE A 121 9.24 -7.41 -1.25
CA PHE A 121 8.38 -6.40 -1.87
C PHE A 121 9.04 -5.03 -1.88
N LEU A 122 9.64 -4.63 -0.75
CA LEU A 122 10.34 -3.33 -0.65
C LEU A 122 11.58 -3.28 -1.55
N SER A 123 12.34 -4.37 -1.64
CA SER A 123 13.51 -4.48 -2.52
C SER A 123 13.12 -4.34 -4.00
N LEU A 124 12.04 -5.00 -4.41
CA LEU A 124 11.50 -4.89 -5.78
C LEU A 124 11.03 -3.47 -6.08
N LEU A 125 10.33 -2.83 -5.13
CA LEU A 125 9.86 -1.45 -5.25
C LEU A 125 11.03 -0.47 -5.39
N ASN A 126 12.08 -0.62 -4.57
CA ASN A 126 13.31 0.17 -4.66
C ASN A 126 13.98 0.03 -6.03
N THR A 127 14.12 -1.21 -6.51
CA THR A 127 14.70 -1.49 -7.83
C THR A 127 13.89 -0.81 -8.93
N GLU A 128 12.58 -0.89 -8.88
CA GLU A 128 11.71 -0.30 -9.91
C GLU A 128 11.75 1.24 -9.88
N ASN A 129 11.80 1.85 -8.69
CA ASN A 129 11.98 3.30 -8.54
C ASN A 129 13.33 3.78 -9.09
N LEU A 130 14.42 3.02 -8.85
CA LEU A 130 15.74 3.30 -9.43
C LEU A 130 15.69 3.29 -10.97
N HIS A 131 14.88 2.43 -11.56
CA HIS A 131 14.66 2.33 -13.01
C HIS A 131 13.49 3.22 -13.51
N ARG A 132 13.00 4.19 -12.69
CA ARG A 132 11.94 5.15 -13.04
C ARG A 132 10.64 4.48 -13.48
N ALA A 133 10.29 3.36 -12.84
CA ALA A 133 9.12 2.53 -13.13
C ALA A 133 9.06 2.02 -14.59
N ARG A 134 10.23 1.75 -15.19
CA ARG A 134 10.35 1.35 -16.61
C ARG A 134 9.53 0.11 -16.92
N TYR A 135 9.56 -0.87 -16.03
CA TYR A 135 8.87 -2.15 -16.25
C TYR A 135 7.42 -2.07 -15.80
N LEU A 136 7.14 -1.43 -14.68
CA LEU A 136 5.81 -1.29 -14.14
C LEU A 136 4.88 -0.48 -15.06
N LYS A 137 5.39 0.52 -15.79
CA LYS A 137 4.65 1.27 -16.81
C LYS A 137 4.05 0.39 -17.90
N ARG A 138 4.62 -0.80 -18.13
CA ARG A 138 4.16 -1.77 -19.14
C ARG A 138 3.00 -2.64 -18.62
N SER A 139 2.74 -2.64 -17.31
CA SER A 139 1.67 -3.43 -16.69
C SER A 139 0.35 -2.67 -16.67
N THR A 140 -0.63 -3.18 -17.38
CA THR A 140 -2.03 -2.75 -17.24
C THR A 140 -2.66 -3.33 -15.97
N LYS A 141 -2.21 -4.53 -15.55
CA LYS A 141 -2.70 -5.26 -14.39
C LYS A 141 -2.49 -4.47 -13.08
N VAL A 142 -1.27 -3.97 -12.84
CA VAL A 142 -0.96 -3.24 -11.60
C VAL A 142 -1.79 -1.96 -11.47
N ARG A 143 -2.03 -1.25 -12.57
CA ARG A 143 -2.89 -0.07 -12.57
C ARG A 143 -4.33 -0.41 -12.17
N ALA A 144 -4.89 -1.49 -12.74
CA ALA A 144 -6.24 -1.94 -12.41
C ALA A 144 -6.38 -2.41 -10.95
N LEU A 145 -5.34 -2.96 -10.35
CA LEU A 145 -5.32 -3.42 -8.96
C LEU A 145 -5.38 -2.29 -7.91
N HIS A 146 -5.01 -1.04 -8.27
CA HIS A 146 -4.98 0.08 -7.33
C HIS A 146 -6.34 0.76 -7.13
N SER A 147 -7.20 0.78 -8.13
CA SER A 147 -8.49 1.46 -8.05
C SER A 147 -9.39 0.97 -6.91
N PRO A 148 -9.55 -0.34 -6.67
CA PRO A 148 -10.37 -0.83 -5.56
C PRO A 148 -9.89 -0.40 -4.18
N MET A 149 -8.56 -0.38 -3.96
CA MET A 149 -7.96 0.04 -2.69
C MET A 149 -8.25 1.52 -2.39
N VAL A 150 -8.09 2.39 -3.38
CA VAL A 150 -8.39 3.83 -3.23
C VAL A 150 -9.88 4.03 -2.97
N GLY A 151 -10.76 3.27 -3.64
CA GLY A 151 -12.19 3.28 -3.39
C GLY A 151 -12.54 2.90 -1.96
N MET A 152 -12.05 1.77 -1.48
CA MET A 152 -12.26 1.28 -0.11
C MET A 152 -11.81 2.30 0.96
N LEU A 153 -10.64 2.93 0.76
CA LEU A 153 -10.17 3.99 1.64
C LEU A 153 -11.06 5.24 1.58
N GLY A 154 -11.54 5.60 0.39
CA GLY A 154 -12.50 6.70 0.20
C GLY A 154 -13.80 6.47 0.97
N ASP A 155 -14.35 5.25 0.90
CA ASP A 155 -15.57 4.86 1.61
C ASP A 155 -15.37 4.88 3.13
N LEU A 156 -14.23 4.40 3.61
CA LEU A 156 -13.86 4.47 5.03
C LEU A 156 -13.79 5.92 5.52
N LEU A 157 -13.15 6.81 4.75
CA LEU A 157 -13.06 8.24 5.06
C LEU A 157 -14.44 8.92 5.04
N ALA A 158 -15.28 8.60 4.06
CA ALA A 158 -16.63 9.14 3.96
C ALA A 158 -17.51 8.71 5.14
N ARG A 159 -17.44 7.46 5.59
CA ARG A 159 -18.11 6.98 6.80
C ARG A 159 -17.63 7.74 8.03
N GLY A 160 -16.30 7.84 8.21
CA GLY A 160 -15.73 8.55 9.36
C GLY A 160 -16.09 10.02 9.40
N ALA A 161 -16.23 10.68 8.24
CA ALA A 161 -16.69 12.07 8.17
C ALA A 161 -18.17 12.21 8.52
N ARG A 162 -19.04 11.27 8.08
CA ARG A 162 -20.47 11.25 8.47
C ARG A 162 -20.65 11.03 9.98
N ASP A 163 -19.82 10.15 10.56
CA ASP A 163 -19.87 9.83 11.98
C ASP A 163 -19.19 10.91 12.86
N GLY A 164 -18.61 11.95 12.25
CA GLY A 164 -17.92 13.03 12.95
C GLY A 164 -16.59 12.64 13.59
N VAL A 165 -16.04 11.44 13.28
CA VAL A 165 -14.74 10.97 13.81
C VAL A 165 -13.57 11.37 12.93
N PHE A 166 -13.81 11.64 11.65
CA PHE A 166 -12.82 12.17 10.72
C PHE A 166 -13.24 13.52 10.16
N ARG A 167 -12.26 14.37 9.85
CA ARG A 167 -12.51 15.59 9.09
C ARG A 167 -12.92 15.27 7.66
N ALA A 168 -13.79 16.07 7.08
CA ALA A 168 -14.19 15.95 5.68
C ALA A 168 -13.07 16.39 4.72
N GLY A 169 -13.17 15.99 3.45
CA GLY A 169 -12.29 16.45 2.36
C GLY A 169 -10.89 15.87 2.36
N VAL A 170 -10.66 14.73 3.02
CA VAL A 170 -9.39 14.02 2.96
C VAL A 170 -9.26 13.29 1.63
N ASP A 171 -8.19 13.56 0.88
CA ASP A 171 -7.87 12.84 -0.36
C ASP A 171 -7.36 11.43 -0.02
N PRO A 172 -8.05 10.36 -0.46
CA PRO A 172 -7.66 8.99 -0.16
C PRO A 172 -6.31 8.59 -0.76
N VAL A 173 -5.94 9.15 -1.93
CA VAL A 173 -4.64 8.87 -2.56
C VAL A 173 -3.50 9.47 -1.72
N GLN A 174 -3.63 10.73 -1.29
CA GLN A 174 -2.63 11.39 -0.45
C GLN A 174 -2.49 10.69 0.90
N LEU A 175 -3.59 10.28 1.50
CA LEU A 175 -3.56 9.54 2.77
C LEU A 175 -2.88 8.18 2.59
N TYR A 176 -3.23 7.43 1.55
CA TYR A 176 -2.57 6.16 1.24
C TYR A 176 -1.06 6.32 1.08
N VAL A 177 -0.62 7.31 0.31
CA VAL A 177 0.80 7.61 0.11
C VAL A 177 1.48 7.94 1.46
N SER A 178 0.82 8.71 2.32
CA SER A 178 1.34 9.07 3.64
C SER A 178 1.50 7.83 4.55
N ILE A 179 0.48 6.98 4.63
CA ILE A 179 0.53 5.73 5.43
C ILE A 179 1.66 4.83 4.92
N ALA A 180 1.73 4.62 3.60
CA ALA A 180 2.78 3.81 3.00
C ALA A 180 4.17 4.40 3.26
N ALA A 181 4.36 5.71 3.08
CA ALA A 181 5.64 6.39 3.29
C ALA A 181 6.14 6.29 4.73
N LEU A 182 5.26 6.45 5.72
CA LEU A 182 5.60 6.36 7.14
C LEU A 182 6.13 4.97 7.55
N GLY A 183 5.60 3.91 6.95
CA GLY A 183 6.08 2.54 7.13
C GLY A 183 7.31 2.25 6.30
N TYR A 184 7.23 2.53 5.00
CA TYR A 184 8.28 2.23 4.03
C TYR A 184 9.62 2.86 4.40
N PHE A 185 9.65 4.17 4.70
CA PHE A 185 10.91 4.86 5.02
C PHE A 185 11.61 4.23 6.21
N TYR A 186 10.86 3.91 7.27
CA TYR A 186 11.43 3.28 8.46
C TYR A 186 11.99 1.89 8.16
N VAL A 187 11.20 1.02 7.52
CA VAL A 187 11.59 -0.37 7.27
C VAL A 187 12.74 -0.45 6.25
N SER A 188 12.65 0.31 5.15
CA SER A 188 13.71 0.33 4.12
C SER A 188 15.04 0.88 4.59
N ASN A 189 15.03 1.77 5.59
CA ASN A 189 16.22 2.44 6.09
C ASN A 189 16.60 2.02 7.52
N ALA A 190 15.97 0.96 8.08
CA ALA A 190 16.13 0.57 9.47
C ALA A 190 17.61 0.40 9.89
N HIS A 191 18.44 -0.21 9.06
CA HIS A 191 19.86 -0.43 9.35
C HIS A 191 20.68 0.86 9.38
N THR A 192 20.49 1.73 8.38
CA THR A 192 21.19 3.03 8.33
C THR A 192 20.73 3.96 9.44
N LEU A 193 19.43 4.01 9.70
CA LEU A 193 18.86 4.79 10.80
C LEU A 193 19.31 4.27 12.17
N SER A 194 19.42 2.95 12.34
CA SER A 194 19.95 2.34 13.57
C SER A 194 21.37 2.81 13.84
N THR A 195 22.20 2.85 12.80
CA THR A 195 23.59 3.34 12.90
C THR A 195 23.64 4.82 13.22
N ILE A 196 22.85 5.65 12.51
CA ILE A 196 22.85 7.11 12.69
C ILE A 196 22.37 7.52 14.09
N PHE A 197 21.33 6.85 14.61
CA PHE A 197 20.74 7.20 15.90
C PHE A 197 21.30 6.41 17.09
N GLY A 198 22.22 5.48 16.87
CA GLY A 198 22.79 4.62 17.91
C GLY A 198 21.72 3.77 18.62
N ARG A 199 20.69 3.32 17.90
CA ARG A 199 19.57 2.53 18.44
C ARG A 199 19.22 1.42 17.48
N ASP A 200 18.94 0.23 18.00
CA ASP A 200 18.42 -0.86 17.17
C ASP A 200 16.94 -0.62 16.81
N LEU A 201 16.71 -0.11 15.60
CA LEU A 201 15.38 0.12 15.08
C LEU A 201 14.73 -1.15 14.49
N THR A 202 15.48 -2.24 14.40
CA THR A 202 14.96 -3.54 13.96
C THR A 202 14.39 -4.36 15.12
N ALA A 203 14.69 -3.98 16.35
CA ALA A 203 14.20 -4.66 17.55
C ALA A 203 12.67 -4.61 17.63
N PRO A 204 12.00 -5.70 18.07
CA PRO A 204 10.53 -5.77 18.16
C PRO A 204 9.91 -4.63 18.99
N ALA A 205 10.55 -4.24 20.08
CA ALA A 205 10.09 -3.13 20.94
C ALA A 205 10.15 -1.77 20.21
N ALA A 206 11.21 -1.52 19.41
CA ALA A 206 11.33 -0.31 18.59
C ALA A 206 10.27 -0.28 17.47
N GLN A 207 10.03 -1.41 16.83
CA GLN A 207 9.01 -1.57 15.82
C GLN A 207 7.60 -1.36 16.38
N ALA A 208 7.27 -1.93 17.53
CA ALA A 208 5.98 -1.72 18.20
C ALA A 208 5.76 -0.24 18.57
N LYS A 209 6.80 0.41 19.12
CA LYS A 209 6.76 1.85 19.43
C LYS A 209 6.55 2.70 18.18
N ARG A 210 7.21 2.34 17.07
CA ARG A 210 7.02 3.03 15.78
C ARG A 210 5.61 2.86 15.24
N LEU A 211 5.07 1.65 15.25
CA LEU A 211 3.68 1.40 14.82
C LEU A 211 2.69 2.24 15.62
N ALA A 212 2.81 2.27 16.95
CA ALA A 212 1.94 3.08 17.80
C ALA A 212 2.04 4.57 17.43
N HIS A 213 3.26 5.09 17.22
CA HIS A 213 3.49 6.47 16.81
C HIS A 213 2.88 6.80 15.44
N VAL A 214 3.08 5.95 14.43
CA VAL A 214 2.52 6.14 13.08
C VAL A 214 0.99 6.12 13.12
N THR A 215 0.41 5.19 13.88
CA THR A 215 -1.04 5.09 14.05
C THR A 215 -1.62 6.35 14.68
N ALA A 216 -0.99 6.85 15.76
CA ALA A 216 -1.41 8.09 16.41
C ALA A 216 -1.33 9.27 15.43
N LEU A 217 -0.23 9.41 14.69
CA LEU A 217 0.01 10.49 13.75
C LEU A 217 -1.03 10.53 12.63
N VAL A 218 -1.38 9.36 12.08
CA VAL A 218 -2.41 9.25 11.03
C VAL A 218 -3.79 9.63 11.58
N LEU A 219 -4.15 9.13 12.76
CA LEU A 219 -5.46 9.44 13.37
C LEU A 219 -5.57 10.91 13.79
N ASP A 220 -4.51 11.49 14.32
CA ASP A 220 -4.47 12.92 14.68
C ASP A 220 -4.67 13.81 13.44
N ALA A 221 -4.05 13.44 12.31
CA ALA A 221 -4.24 14.16 11.04
C ALA A 221 -5.67 14.06 10.49
N LEU A 222 -6.43 13.04 10.90
CA LEU A 222 -7.80 12.81 10.47
C LEU A 222 -8.84 13.45 11.43
N ARG A 223 -8.45 13.90 12.62
CA ARG A 223 -9.38 14.49 13.57
C ARG A 223 -10.09 15.71 12.97
N PRO A 224 -11.40 15.86 13.26
CA PRO A 224 -12.10 17.09 12.95
C PRO A 224 -11.42 18.28 13.64
N PRO A 225 -11.39 19.47 13.02
CA PRO A 225 -10.92 20.66 13.71
C PRO A 225 -11.79 20.88 14.97
N ALA A 226 -11.14 21.29 16.08
CA ALA A 226 -11.87 21.65 17.28
C ALA A 226 -12.94 22.70 16.91
N ALA A 227 -14.17 22.50 17.36
CA ALA A 227 -15.22 23.48 17.16
C ALA A 227 -14.73 24.84 17.69
N THR A 228 -14.56 25.81 16.80
CA THR A 228 -14.23 27.17 17.23
C THR A 228 -15.34 27.61 18.15
N PRO A 229 -15.04 27.95 19.43
CA PRO A 229 -16.09 28.43 20.32
C PRO A 229 -16.79 29.60 19.63
N ALA A 230 -18.12 29.48 19.44
CA ALA A 230 -18.93 30.56 18.89
C ALA A 230 -18.55 31.83 19.64
N ARG A 231 -18.04 32.85 18.95
CA ARG A 231 -17.85 34.18 19.54
C ARG A 231 -19.22 34.55 20.12
N ARG A 232 -19.35 34.43 21.45
CA ARG A 232 -20.47 35.02 22.15
C ARG A 232 -20.53 36.47 21.71
N GLY A 233 -21.56 36.82 20.99
CA GLY A 233 -21.76 38.17 20.47
C GLY A 233 -21.53 39.16 21.61
N ALA A 234 -20.52 40.01 21.42
CA ALA A 234 -20.38 41.20 22.24
C ALA A 234 -21.70 41.97 22.09
N GLY A 235 -22.53 41.89 23.11
CA GLY A 235 -23.78 42.67 23.17
C GLY A 235 -23.41 44.13 22.92
N ILE A 236 -23.92 44.69 21.83
CA ILE A 236 -23.84 46.12 21.55
C ILE A 236 -24.62 46.78 22.69
N ILE A 237 -23.87 47.27 23.69
CA ILE A 237 -24.43 48.19 24.67
C ILE A 237 -24.67 49.50 23.91
N ASN A 238 -25.94 49.69 23.49
CA ASN A 238 -26.39 50.92 22.89
C ASN A 238 -26.47 51.98 24.01
N ARG A 239 -25.36 52.69 24.26
CA ARG A 239 -25.36 53.89 25.07
C ARG A 239 -25.94 55.01 24.19
N SER A 240 -27.22 55.26 24.36
CA SER A 240 -27.88 56.51 23.95
C SER A 240 -27.19 57.69 24.61
N VAL A 241 -26.41 58.43 23.86
CA VAL A 241 -25.86 59.73 24.27
C VAL A 241 -26.85 60.79 23.84
N SER A 242 -27.48 61.40 24.84
CA SER A 242 -28.35 62.54 24.80
C SER A 242 -27.66 63.77 24.12
N THR A 243 -28.35 64.36 23.15
CA THR A 243 -27.95 65.55 22.44
C THR A 243 -28.03 66.75 23.31
N GLY A 244 -26.89 67.36 23.65
CA GLY A 244 -26.80 68.73 24.17
C GLY A 244 -26.33 69.72 23.06
N ARG A 245 -27.25 70.56 22.60
CA ARG A 245 -27.07 71.61 21.61
C ARG A 245 -26.33 72.78 22.24
N ALA A 246 -25.18 73.22 21.72
CA ALA A 246 -24.63 74.53 21.96
C ALA A 246 -23.99 75.05 20.66
N THR A 247 -24.59 76.11 20.19
CA THR A 247 -24.26 77.01 19.08
C THR A 247 -23.01 77.83 19.38
N ARG A 248 -22.04 77.93 18.48
CA ARG A 248 -21.27 79.17 18.27
C ARG A 248 -20.61 79.22 16.90
N ALA A 249 -20.66 80.41 16.31
CA ALA A 249 -20.40 80.83 14.96
C ALA A 249 -18.91 80.94 14.58
N PRO A 250 -18.59 81.37 13.32
CA PRO A 250 -17.34 80.98 12.60
C PRO A 250 -16.23 82.02 12.69
N ARG A 251 -14.99 81.59 12.50
CA ARG A 251 -13.91 82.51 12.12
C ARG A 251 -13.13 81.98 10.91
N ARG A 252 -12.86 82.91 10.03
CA ARG A 252 -12.24 82.90 8.72
C ARG A 252 -10.67 82.69 8.74
N PRO A 253 -10.11 82.52 7.58
CA PRO A 253 -8.86 81.78 7.33
C PRO A 253 -7.60 82.64 7.31
N GLY A 254 -6.46 82.05 7.52
CA GLY A 254 -5.12 82.56 7.27
C GLY A 254 -4.35 81.71 6.28
N LYS A 255 -3.79 82.42 5.31
CA LYS A 255 -2.99 81.93 4.15
C LYS A 255 -1.52 81.67 4.52
N PRO A 256 -0.70 81.18 3.57
CA PRO A 256 0.45 80.29 3.80
C PRO A 256 1.82 80.98 3.64
N ALA A 257 2.80 80.13 3.74
CA ALA A 257 4.14 80.26 3.21
C ALA A 257 5.24 80.60 4.23
N PRO A 258 6.47 80.28 3.88
CA PRO A 258 7.03 79.67 2.67
C PRO A 258 7.51 78.21 2.82
#